data_9619e7300b9116df238f70408576818a
#
_entry.id   9619e7300b9116df238f70408576818a
#
_cell.length_a   1.000
_cell.length_b   1.000
_cell.length_c   1.000
_cell.angle_alpha   90.00
_cell.angle_beta   90.00
_cell.angle_gamma   90.00
#
_symmetry.space_group_name_H-M   'P 1'
#
loop_
_entity.id
_entity.type
_entity.pdbx_description
1 polymer ?
#
loop_
_entity_poly.entity_id
_entity_poly.type
_entity_poly.pdbx_seq_one_letter_code
_entity_poly.pdbx_strand_id
1 'polypeptide(L)'
;MPQRLPIVDGDDGAWGAILNQFLAKEHVDTGTDVPTNGGHKTVTITAGTATAGTAPLKFTSGTLLTTPEAGAIEFNSNRLYFTQTTGPTRKVVAAFDDTSGATGDLYYRDASGNFIRLPIGSTNNILRTIGGIPSWQTGGTAAALNMSVGTTAPGSPAIGDLWVDTN
;
A
#
# COMPACT_ATOMS: atom_id res chain seq x y z
N MET A 1 -15.11 31.04 24.99
CA MET A 1 -13.83 31.15 25.71
C MET A 1 -12.79 30.29 24.97
N PRO A 2 -11.54 30.70 24.88
CA PRO A 2 -10.50 29.78 24.38
C PRO A 2 -10.40 28.59 25.34
N GLN A 3 -10.28 27.39 24.79
CA GLN A 3 -10.11 26.18 25.60
C GLN A 3 -8.74 26.22 26.29
N ARG A 4 -8.71 25.88 27.56
CA ARG A 4 -7.50 25.74 28.37
C ARG A 4 -7.58 24.48 29.22
N LEU A 5 -6.45 23.95 29.59
CA LEU A 5 -6.41 22.87 30.58
C LEU A 5 -6.85 23.40 31.96
N PRO A 6 -7.48 22.58 32.81
CA PRO A 6 -7.77 22.90 34.18
C PRO A 6 -6.49 23.32 34.94
N ILE A 7 -6.59 24.33 35.79
CA ILE A 7 -5.50 24.79 36.65
C ILE A 7 -5.73 24.21 38.05
N VAL A 8 -4.72 23.52 38.59
CA VAL A 8 -4.78 23.02 39.97
C VAL A 8 -4.97 24.17 40.91
N ASP A 9 -5.90 24.06 41.87
CA ASP A 9 -6.29 25.04 42.86
C ASP A 9 -6.84 26.38 42.29
N GLY A 10 -6.91 26.54 40.96
CA GLY A 10 -7.41 27.75 40.33
C GLY A 10 -8.80 27.65 39.73
N ASP A 11 -9.32 26.41 39.56
CA ASP A 11 -10.61 26.14 38.94
C ASP A 11 -11.56 25.39 39.89
N ASP A 12 -11.46 25.64 41.20
CA ASP A 12 -12.30 24.99 42.18
C ASP A 12 -13.80 25.18 41.87
N GLY A 13 -14.52 24.07 41.76
CA GLY A 13 -15.93 24.04 41.38
C GLY A 13 -16.22 24.15 39.87
N ALA A 14 -15.25 24.51 39.02
CA ALA A 14 -15.42 24.66 37.58
C ALA A 14 -14.61 23.67 36.74
N TRP A 15 -13.65 22.96 37.31
CA TRP A 15 -12.73 22.10 36.55
C TRP A 15 -13.44 21.00 35.78
N GLY A 16 -14.53 20.44 36.31
CA GLY A 16 -15.32 19.43 35.60
C GLY A 16 -15.97 19.94 34.32
N ALA A 17 -16.50 21.18 34.37
CA ALA A 17 -17.05 21.83 33.19
C ALA A 17 -15.98 22.13 32.15
N ILE A 18 -14.79 22.53 32.57
CA ILE A 18 -13.65 22.78 31.69
C ILE A 18 -13.16 21.50 31.04
N LEU A 19 -13.05 20.42 31.82
CA LEU A 19 -12.67 19.08 31.31
C LEU A 19 -13.69 18.54 30.30
N ASN A 20 -14.99 18.65 30.61
CA ASN A 20 -16.03 18.24 29.69
C ASN A 20 -16.02 19.01 28.36
N GLN A 21 -15.75 20.32 28.39
CA GLN A 21 -15.58 21.11 27.17
C GLN A 21 -14.36 20.65 26.36
N PHE A 22 -13.29 20.23 27.03
CA PHE A 22 -12.09 19.71 26.38
C PHE A 22 -12.37 18.33 25.75
N LEU A 23 -13.00 17.43 26.50
CA LEU A 23 -13.38 16.10 26.01
C LEU A 23 -14.41 16.16 24.87
N ALA A 24 -15.43 17.00 25.01
CA ALA A 24 -16.49 17.12 24.00
C ALA A 24 -15.98 17.65 22.64
N LYS A 25 -14.81 18.26 22.59
CA LYS A 25 -14.19 18.69 21.33
C LYS A 25 -13.60 17.52 20.55
N GLU A 26 -13.01 16.57 21.23
CA GLU A 26 -12.29 15.46 20.61
C GLU A 26 -13.13 14.20 20.50
N HIS A 27 -14.08 13.99 21.41
CA HIS A 27 -14.92 12.81 21.44
C HIS A 27 -16.32 13.04 20.86
N VAL A 28 -16.89 12.01 20.31
CA VAL A 28 -18.31 12.03 19.89
C VAL A 28 -19.16 11.85 21.15
N ASP A 29 -19.85 12.94 21.57
CA ASP A 29 -20.89 12.86 22.57
C ASP A 29 -22.22 12.60 21.87
N THR A 30 -22.76 11.40 22.03
CA THR A 30 -24.08 11.00 21.52
C THR A 30 -25.18 11.13 22.57
N GLY A 31 -24.85 11.63 23.77
CA GLY A 31 -25.81 11.78 24.88
C GLY A 31 -26.33 10.47 25.47
N THR A 32 -25.81 9.33 25.03
CA THR A 32 -26.14 8.01 25.54
C THR A 32 -24.84 7.28 25.88
N ASP A 33 -24.75 6.75 27.07
CA ASP A 33 -23.68 5.87 27.55
C ASP A 33 -23.71 4.54 26.75
N VAL A 34 -23.33 4.60 25.48
CA VAL A 34 -23.20 3.39 24.67
C VAL A 34 -21.72 3.05 24.59
N PRO A 35 -21.26 1.93 25.16
CA PRO A 35 -19.84 1.54 25.17
C PRO A 35 -19.17 1.48 23.80
N THR A 36 -19.96 1.46 22.74
CA THR A 36 -19.51 1.38 21.34
C THR A 36 -19.29 2.75 20.70
N ASN A 37 -19.64 3.87 21.33
CA ASN A 37 -19.64 5.20 20.72
C ASN A 37 -18.52 6.13 21.20
N GLY A 38 -17.58 5.63 21.97
CA GLY A 38 -16.42 6.40 22.47
C GLY A 38 -15.35 6.59 21.38
N GLY A 39 -15.64 7.38 20.35
CA GLY A 39 -14.71 7.68 19.28
C GLY A 39 -14.28 9.14 19.26
N HIS A 40 -13.08 9.45 18.75
CA HIS A 40 -12.67 10.81 18.45
C HIS A 40 -13.40 11.30 17.18
N LYS A 41 -13.91 12.54 17.20
CA LYS A 41 -14.49 13.17 15.99
C LYS A 41 -13.45 13.35 14.89
N THR A 42 -12.23 13.77 15.31
CA THR A 42 -11.09 13.98 14.43
C THR A 42 -9.82 13.70 15.21
N VAL A 43 -8.96 12.87 14.67
CA VAL A 43 -7.62 12.63 15.21
C VAL A 43 -6.62 13.34 14.32
N THR A 44 -5.97 14.38 14.85
CA THR A 44 -4.84 15.05 14.19
C THR A 44 -3.56 14.58 14.85
N ILE A 45 -2.72 13.92 14.06
CA ILE A 45 -1.41 13.44 14.52
C ILE A 45 -0.37 14.48 14.11
N THR A 46 0.32 15.04 15.11
CA THR A 46 1.37 16.03 14.86
C THR A 46 2.60 15.40 14.23
N ALA A 47 3.37 16.20 13.50
CA ALA A 47 4.61 15.74 12.87
C ALA A 47 5.62 15.24 13.92
N GLY A 48 6.29 14.14 13.59
CA GLY A 48 7.45 13.67 14.32
C GLY A 48 8.71 14.46 13.98
N THR A 49 9.83 14.05 14.56
CA THR A 49 11.15 14.60 14.27
C THR A 49 12.09 13.50 13.77
N ALA A 50 13.33 13.84 13.39
CA ALA A 50 14.34 12.87 13.01
C ALA A 50 14.89 12.05 14.19
N THR A 51 14.52 12.38 15.42
CA THR A 51 15.00 11.70 16.63
C THR A 51 14.26 10.36 16.81
N ALA A 52 14.98 9.32 17.13
CA ALA A 52 14.39 8.01 17.43
C ALA A 52 13.37 8.13 18.58
N GLY A 53 12.23 7.44 18.44
CA GLY A 53 11.14 7.47 19.41
C GLY A 53 10.12 8.60 19.24
N THR A 54 10.31 9.50 18.29
CA THR A 54 9.38 10.63 18.03
C THR A 54 8.48 10.39 16.81
N ALA A 55 8.39 9.16 16.31
CA ALA A 55 7.44 8.83 15.24
C ALA A 55 6.01 9.18 15.67
N PRO A 56 5.25 9.92 14.85
CA PRO A 56 3.91 10.39 15.23
C PRO A 56 2.90 9.27 15.39
N LEU A 57 3.11 8.16 14.72
CA LEU A 57 2.33 6.93 14.86
C LEU A 57 3.28 5.72 14.78
N LYS A 58 3.21 4.84 15.75
CA LYS A 58 4.00 3.62 15.82
C LYS A 58 3.12 2.43 16.13
N PHE A 59 3.12 1.44 15.28
CA PHE A 59 2.47 0.16 15.52
C PHE A 59 3.45 -0.85 16.10
N THR A 60 3.03 -1.59 17.11
CA THR A 60 3.75 -2.74 17.62
C THR A 60 3.17 -4.00 16.98
N SER A 61 4.04 -4.93 16.55
CA SER A 61 3.58 -6.20 16.00
C SER A 61 2.78 -6.98 17.04
N GLY A 62 1.57 -7.36 16.68
CA GLY A 62 0.63 -8.11 17.51
C GLY A 62 0.11 -9.37 16.83
N THR A 63 -0.72 -10.13 17.53
CA THR A 63 -1.49 -11.23 16.94
C THR A 63 -2.70 -10.63 16.21
N LEU A 64 -2.96 -11.10 15.00
CA LEU A 64 -4.15 -10.67 14.26
C LEU A 64 -5.42 -11.17 14.92
N LEU A 65 -6.48 -10.38 14.87
CA LEU A 65 -7.81 -10.78 15.36
C LEU A 65 -8.24 -12.10 14.68
N THR A 66 -8.76 -13.02 15.45
CA THR A 66 -9.30 -14.30 14.93
C THR A 66 -10.43 -14.04 13.94
N THR A 67 -11.32 -13.11 14.27
CA THR A 67 -12.37 -12.63 13.38
C THR A 67 -12.04 -11.21 12.96
N PRO A 68 -11.84 -10.93 11.65
CA PRO A 68 -11.56 -9.59 11.19
C PRO A 68 -12.68 -8.61 11.55
N GLU A 69 -12.33 -7.47 12.08
CA GLU A 69 -13.26 -6.40 12.45
C GLU A 69 -13.31 -5.33 11.37
N ALA A 70 -14.50 -4.95 10.92
CA ALA A 70 -14.70 -3.97 9.86
C ALA A 70 -14.05 -2.62 10.19
N GLY A 71 -13.21 -2.10 9.30
CA GLY A 71 -12.49 -0.84 9.47
C GLY A 71 -11.22 -0.94 10.31
N ALA A 72 -10.90 -2.12 10.89
CA ALA A 72 -9.71 -2.30 11.72
C ALA A 72 -8.41 -2.15 10.92
N ILE A 73 -7.41 -1.56 11.57
CA ILE A 73 -6.01 -1.54 11.13
C ILE A 73 -5.20 -2.41 12.10
N GLU A 74 -4.46 -3.38 11.57
CA GLU A 74 -3.66 -4.31 12.34
C GLU A 74 -2.23 -4.36 11.80
N PHE A 75 -1.25 -4.59 12.68
CA PHE A 75 0.15 -4.76 12.29
C PHE A 75 0.70 -6.06 12.85
N ASN A 76 1.18 -6.93 11.97
CA ASN A 76 1.78 -8.21 12.35
C ASN A 76 2.91 -8.56 11.38
N SER A 77 4.04 -9.00 11.92
CA SER A 77 5.17 -9.55 11.16
C SER A 77 5.57 -8.70 9.94
N ASN A 78 5.79 -7.39 10.15
CA ASN A 78 6.16 -6.40 9.13
C ASN A 78 5.09 -6.12 8.07
N ARG A 79 3.84 -6.51 8.32
CA ARG A 79 2.71 -6.21 7.42
C ARG A 79 1.67 -5.38 8.13
N LEU A 80 1.23 -4.33 7.45
CA LEU A 80 0.06 -3.56 7.84
C LEU A 80 -1.17 -4.12 7.13
N TYR A 81 -2.25 -4.29 7.88
CA TYR A 81 -3.50 -4.83 7.39
C TYR A 81 -4.61 -3.82 7.57
N PHE A 82 -5.53 -3.80 6.65
CA PHE A 82 -6.79 -3.08 6.73
C PHE A 82 -7.94 -4.04 6.47
N THR A 83 -8.97 -4.02 7.31
CA THR A 83 -10.17 -4.84 7.13
C THR A 83 -11.28 -4.03 6.47
N GLN A 84 -11.77 -4.50 5.33
CA GLN A 84 -12.86 -3.86 4.60
C GLN A 84 -14.15 -3.84 5.42
N THR A 85 -14.95 -2.79 5.27
CA THR A 85 -16.23 -2.65 5.98
C THR A 85 -17.33 -3.55 5.42
N THR A 86 -17.32 -3.81 4.11
CA THR A 86 -18.30 -4.69 3.47
C THR A 86 -17.73 -6.09 3.28
N GLY A 87 -18.38 -7.10 3.84
CA GLY A 87 -17.89 -8.48 3.89
C GLY A 87 -16.50 -8.51 4.52
N PRO A 88 -16.36 -8.35 5.85
CA PRO A 88 -15.10 -8.02 6.51
C PRO A 88 -13.96 -8.95 6.08
N THR A 89 -13.17 -8.53 5.12
CA THR A 89 -12.00 -9.26 4.61
C THR A 89 -10.75 -8.44 4.90
N ARG A 90 -9.80 -9.06 5.59
CA ARG A 90 -8.49 -8.48 5.88
C ARG A 90 -7.66 -8.39 4.60
N LYS A 91 -7.16 -7.21 4.28
CA LYS A 91 -6.26 -6.94 3.16
C LYS A 91 -4.90 -6.52 3.67
N VAL A 92 -3.84 -6.94 2.98
CA VAL A 92 -2.49 -6.41 3.23
C VAL A 92 -2.39 -5.05 2.55
N VAL A 93 -1.92 -4.05 3.28
CA VAL A 93 -1.57 -2.75 2.70
C VAL A 93 -0.24 -2.92 1.97
N ALA A 94 -0.24 -2.66 0.67
CA ALA A 94 0.97 -2.74 -0.15
C ALA A 94 1.91 -1.59 0.23
N ALA A 95 3.11 -1.95 0.65
CA ALA A 95 4.21 -1.01 0.82
C ALA A 95 5.37 -1.46 -0.07
N PHE A 96 6.04 -0.53 -0.72
CA PHE A 96 7.18 -0.83 -1.57
C PHE A 96 8.38 0.00 -1.15
N ASP A 97 9.56 -0.55 -1.36
CA ASP A 97 10.82 0.15 -1.15
C ASP A 97 11.19 0.92 -2.43
N ASP A 98 11.19 2.25 -2.33
CA ASP A 98 11.53 3.15 -3.42
C ASP A 98 13.00 3.64 -3.36
N THR A 99 13.81 3.12 -2.45
CA THR A 99 15.20 3.55 -2.25
C THR A 99 16.04 3.48 -3.53
N SER A 100 15.74 2.54 -4.43
CA SER A 100 16.39 2.35 -5.71
C SER A 100 15.41 2.45 -6.89
N GLY A 101 14.26 3.10 -6.69
CA GLY A 101 13.20 3.25 -7.69
C GLY A 101 13.68 4.04 -8.91
N ALA A 102 13.20 3.65 -10.08
CA ALA A 102 13.44 4.34 -11.35
C ALA A 102 12.14 4.40 -12.17
N THR A 103 12.08 5.40 -13.05
CA THR A 103 10.94 5.53 -13.98
C THR A 103 10.80 4.30 -14.84
N GLY A 104 9.61 3.73 -14.88
CA GLY A 104 9.29 2.53 -15.67
C GLY A 104 9.46 1.20 -14.91
N ASP A 105 9.86 1.23 -13.65
CA ASP A 105 9.87 0.04 -12.81
C ASP A 105 8.46 -0.53 -12.64
N LEU A 106 8.38 -1.83 -12.48
CA LEU A 106 7.15 -2.55 -12.17
C LEU A 106 7.22 -3.11 -10.76
N TYR A 107 6.07 -3.27 -10.13
CA TYR A 107 5.96 -3.94 -8.84
C TYR A 107 5.04 -5.15 -8.97
N TYR A 108 5.45 -6.25 -8.38
CA TYR A 108 4.68 -7.49 -8.42
C TYR A 108 4.71 -8.23 -7.08
N ARG A 109 3.80 -9.18 -6.91
CA ARG A 109 3.77 -10.04 -5.73
C ARG A 109 4.67 -11.26 -5.93
N ASP A 110 5.67 -11.44 -5.06
CA ASP A 110 6.54 -12.61 -5.07
C ASP A 110 5.88 -13.86 -4.46
N ALA A 111 6.59 -14.98 -4.47
CA ALA A 111 6.12 -16.24 -3.90
C ALA A 111 5.91 -16.20 -2.38
N SER A 112 6.62 -15.33 -1.67
CA SER A 112 6.47 -15.10 -0.23
C SER A 112 5.33 -14.13 0.11
N GLY A 113 4.66 -13.57 -0.92
CA GLY A 113 3.57 -12.62 -0.75
C GLY A 113 4.02 -11.19 -0.49
N ASN A 114 5.27 -10.86 -0.75
CA ASN A 114 5.77 -9.50 -0.66
C ASN A 114 5.51 -8.74 -1.96
N PHE A 115 5.40 -7.42 -1.86
CA PHE A 115 5.31 -6.51 -3.00
C PHE A 115 6.73 -6.02 -3.30
N ILE A 116 7.31 -6.51 -4.38
CA ILE A 116 8.71 -6.25 -4.72
C ILE A 116 8.86 -5.59 -6.08
N ARG A 117 9.98 -4.90 -6.26
CA ARG A 117 10.31 -4.17 -7.48
C ARG A 117 10.91 -5.11 -8.53
N LEU A 118 10.45 -4.96 -9.75
CA LEU A 118 11.11 -5.43 -10.97
C LEU A 118 11.67 -4.19 -11.68
N PRO A 119 13.00 -3.96 -11.65
CA PRO A 119 13.60 -2.84 -12.35
C PRO A 119 13.22 -2.85 -13.83
N ILE A 120 13.13 -1.65 -14.43
CA ILE A 120 12.85 -1.53 -15.87
C ILE A 120 13.85 -2.34 -16.68
N GLY A 121 13.36 -3.07 -17.66
CA GLY A 121 14.19 -3.82 -18.62
C GLY A 121 14.93 -2.91 -19.59
N SER A 122 15.93 -3.47 -20.25
CA SER A 122 16.63 -2.78 -21.35
C SER A 122 15.70 -2.56 -22.55
N THR A 123 16.06 -1.63 -23.43
CA THR A 123 15.36 -1.39 -24.69
C THR A 123 15.16 -2.70 -25.46
N ASN A 124 13.96 -2.89 -26.00
CA ASN A 124 13.54 -4.10 -26.73
C ASN A 124 13.38 -5.36 -25.86
N ASN A 125 13.46 -5.25 -24.53
CA ASN A 125 13.10 -6.37 -23.68
C ASN A 125 11.58 -6.58 -23.68
N ILE A 126 11.18 -7.82 -23.60
CA ILE A 126 9.79 -8.26 -23.49
C ILE A 126 9.54 -8.76 -22.08
N LEU A 127 8.45 -8.31 -21.44
CA LEU A 127 8.03 -8.86 -20.17
C LEU A 127 7.44 -10.25 -20.38
N ARG A 128 8.02 -11.24 -19.72
CA ARG A 128 7.59 -12.65 -19.77
C ARG A 128 7.46 -13.22 -18.37
N THR A 129 6.73 -14.33 -18.25
CA THR A 129 6.68 -15.12 -17.03
C THR A 129 7.72 -16.23 -17.11
N ILE A 130 8.65 -16.26 -16.14
CA ILE A 130 9.65 -17.32 -15.99
C ILE A 130 9.56 -17.86 -14.57
N GLY A 131 9.36 -19.16 -14.42
CA GLY A 131 9.20 -19.77 -13.10
C GLY A 131 8.01 -19.23 -12.29
N GLY A 132 6.97 -18.72 -12.96
CA GLY A 132 5.78 -18.19 -12.32
C GLY A 132 5.88 -16.70 -11.90
N ILE A 133 6.99 -16.02 -12.17
CA ILE A 133 7.20 -14.60 -11.86
C ILE A 133 7.47 -13.77 -13.12
N PRO A 134 7.11 -12.47 -13.13
CA PRO A 134 7.45 -11.58 -14.24
C PRO A 134 8.97 -11.37 -14.32
N SER A 135 9.49 -11.37 -15.53
CA SER A 135 10.91 -11.17 -15.83
C SER A 135 11.09 -10.51 -17.20
N TRP A 136 12.03 -9.58 -17.31
CA TRP A 136 12.40 -9.00 -18.59
C TRP A 136 13.32 -9.96 -19.34
N GLN A 137 12.98 -10.24 -20.58
CA GLN A 137 13.77 -11.08 -21.47
C GLN A 137 14.11 -10.31 -22.73
N THR A 138 15.31 -10.53 -23.23
CA THR A 138 15.66 -10.05 -24.58
C THR A 138 14.61 -10.59 -25.55
N GLY A 139 14.05 -9.74 -26.38
CA GLY A 139 13.27 -10.19 -27.51
C GLY A 139 14.21 -11.02 -28.37
N GLY A 140 14.17 -12.33 -28.18
CA GLY A 140 15.03 -13.23 -28.94
C GLY A 140 14.64 -13.16 -30.42
N THR A 141 15.62 -13.27 -31.28
CA THR A 141 15.43 -13.49 -32.72
C THR A 141 14.48 -14.66 -33.04
N ALA A 142 14.26 -15.57 -32.10
CA ALA A 142 13.32 -16.67 -32.20
C ALA A 142 11.86 -16.33 -31.79
N ALA A 143 11.59 -15.13 -31.24
CA ALA A 143 10.23 -14.68 -30.91
C ALA A 143 9.76 -13.52 -31.80
N ALA A 144 10.61 -12.94 -32.61
CA ALA A 144 10.19 -12.13 -33.72
C ALA A 144 9.81 -13.11 -34.84
N LEU A 145 8.53 -13.21 -35.15
CA LEU A 145 8.11 -13.67 -36.46
C LEU A 145 8.77 -12.69 -37.43
N ASN A 146 9.86 -13.08 -38.06
CA ASN A 146 10.40 -12.36 -39.19
C ASN A 146 9.40 -12.52 -40.34
N MET A 147 8.54 -11.53 -40.49
CA MET A 147 7.64 -11.46 -41.60
C MET A 147 8.32 -10.69 -42.74
N SER A 148 8.70 -11.38 -43.77
CA SER A 148 9.19 -10.77 -45.01
C SER A 148 8.02 -10.64 -45.98
N VAL A 149 7.86 -9.47 -46.57
CA VAL A 149 6.82 -9.18 -47.55
C VAL A 149 7.52 -8.80 -48.86
N GLY A 150 7.24 -9.45 -49.92
CA GLY A 150 7.87 -9.13 -51.21
C GLY A 150 7.59 -10.17 -52.30
N THR A 151 8.07 -9.87 -53.52
CA THR A 151 7.94 -10.74 -54.69
C THR A 151 9.04 -11.79 -54.78
N THR A 152 10.04 -11.75 -53.91
CA THR A 152 11.18 -12.67 -53.91
C THR A 152 11.34 -13.26 -52.50
N ALA A 153 11.45 -14.56 -52.41
CA ALA A 153 11.68 -15.25 -51.15
C ALA A 153 12.98 -14.80 -50.48
N PRO A 154 13.03 -14.70 -49.14
CA PRO A 154 14.26 -14.43 -48.39
C PRO A 154 15.35 -15.44 -48.71
N GLY A 155 16.58 -15.00 -48.91
CA GLY A 155 17.69 -15.87 -49.35
C GLY A 155 18.17 -16.86 -48.28
N SER A 156 17.81 -16.68 -47.02
CA SER A 156 18.19 -17.56 -45.91
C SER A 156 17.08 -17.60 -44.85
N PRO A 157 15.95 -18.25 -45.16
CA PRO A 157 14.85 -18.35 -44.22
C PRO A 157 15.22 -19.27 -43.04
N ALA A 158 14.82 -18.88 -41.84
CA ALA A 158 14.95 -19.70 -40.64
C ALA A 158 13.60 -20.34 -40.28
N ILE A 159 13.65 -21.40 -39.45
CA ILE A 159 12.42 -22.03 -38.95
C ILE A 159 11.63 -21.01 -38.14
N GLY A 160 10.39 -20.75 -38.54
CA GLY A 160 9.51 -19.77 -37.92
C GLY A 160 9.42 -18.43 -38.66
N ASP A 161 10.20 -18.21 -39.71
CA ASP A 161 10.01 -17.06 -40.60
C ASP A 161 8.71 -17.21 -41.41
N LEU A 162 7.98 -16.14 -41.55
CA LEU A 162 6.80 -16.05 -42.42
C LEU A 162 7.15 -15.17 -43.63
N TRP A 163 6.95 -15.68 -44.81
CA TRP A 163 7.06 -14.91 -46.03
C TRP A 163 5.69 -14.74 -46.69
N VAL A 164 5.36 -13.50 -47.01
CA VAL A 164 4.14 -13.16 -47.73
C VAL A 164 4.55 -12.77 -49.17
N ASP A 165 4.18 -13.60 -50.15
CA ASP A 165 4.35 -13.29 -51.56
C ASP A 165 3.31 -12.25 -52.01
N THR A 166 3.75 -11.22 -52.71
CA THR A 166 2.93 -10.10 -53.18
C THR A 166 2.81 -10.09 -54.74
N ASN A 167 3.14 -11.17 -55.43
CA ASN A 167 2.90 -11.31 -56.87
C ASN A 167 1.41 -11.38 -57.20
#